data_e89ba130607f19eeb91c97545711eb87
#
_entry.id   e89ba130607f19eeb91c97545711eb87
#
_cell.length_a   1.000
_cell.length_b   1.000
_cell.length_c   1.000
_cell.angle_alpha   90.00
_cell.angle_beta   90.00
_cell.angle_gamma   90.00
#
_symmetry.space_group_name_H-M   'P 1'
#
loop_
_entity.id
_entity.type
_entity.pdbx_description
1 polymer ?
#
loop_
_entity_poly.entity_id
_entity_poly.type
_entity_poly.pdbx_seq_one_letter_code
_entity_poly.pdbx_strand_id
1 'polypeptide(L)'
;MKQVYKQPKLLIWAFPMLLLSGPALAIQPSEPISVVTTEITPVVSAQRINPTTVDLVFRNGQRMTFDFYGPNIFRMFQDNQGGIIRDPEAQPEAQILVDQPRKPISELQIKDENGQICIYTDLIELQFAKEDGRMKIINRTTQRTVLEEAKPVSYGKGETRLSLQEQPNEYFYGGGVQNGRFSHKGKSISIVNQNSWTDGGVASPTPFYWSTAGYGFMWYTFKPGKYDFGASQKGLVSLSHETDYLDVFFMINDGAVPLLNDFYQLTGNPILLPKFGFYQGHLNAYNRDY
;
A
#
# COMPACT_ATOMS: atom_id res chain seq x y z
N MET A 1 -29.40 -33.29 -73.13
CA MET A 1 -29.45 -34.11 -71.88
C MET A 1 -29.45 -33.17 -70.70
N LYS A 2 -30.61 -33.02 -70.06
CA LYS A 2 -30.74 -32.19 -68.82
C LYS A 2 -30.68 -33.13 -67.63
N GLN A 3 -29.66 -33.01 -66.79
CA GLN A 3 -29.60 -33.70 -65.50
C GLN A 3 -30.34 -32.89 -64.46
N VAL A 4 -31.36 -33.53 -63.87
CA VAL A 4 -32.19 -33.00 -62.77
C VAL A 4 -31.54 -33.44 -61.46
N TYR A 5 -31.01 -32.50 -60.71
CA TYR A 5 -30.53 -32.73 -59.34
C TYR A 5 -31.76 -32.76 -58.37
N LYS A 6 -31.99 -33.91 -57.76
CA LYS A 6 -32.93 -34.03 -56.62
C LYS A 6 -32.26 -33.60 -55.35
N GLN A 7 -32.85 -32.64 -54.67
CA GLN A 7 -32.45 -32.25 -53.31
C GLN A 7 -32.97 -33.25 -52.28
N PRO A 8 -32.19 -33.60 -51.26
CA PRO A 8 -32.67 -34.43 -50.16
C PRO A 8 -33.53 -33.63 -49.20
N LYS A 9 -34.66 -34.23 -48.78
CA LYS A 9 -35.58 -33.70 -47.77
C LYS A 9 -34.87 -33.73 -46.39
N LEU A 10 -34.72 -32.55 -45.79
CA LEU A 10 -34.22 -32.40 -44.42
C LEU A 10 -35.36 -32.85 -43.44
N LEU A 11 -35.13 -33.93 -42.72
CA LEU A 11 -36.01 -34.38 -41.64
C LEU A 11 -35.65 -33.60 -40.38
N ILE A 12 -36.48 -32.65 -39.98
CA ILE A 12 -36.30 -31.89 -38.72
C ILE A 12 -36.83 -32.76 -37.60
N TRP A 13 -35.94 -33.31 -36.80
CA TRP A 13 -36.27 -33.91 -35.52
C TRP A 13 -36.43 -32.80 -34.47
N ALA A 14 -37.68 -32.55 -34.02
CA ALA A 14 -37.96 -31.71 -32.87
C ALA A 14 -37.64 -32.51 -31.60
N PHE A 15 -36.56 -32.17 -30.95
CA PHE A 15 -36.28 -32.61 -29.57
C PHE A 15 -37.08 -31.73 -28.59
N PRO A 16 -37.84 -32.32 -27.65
CA PRO A 16 -38.44 -31.55 -26.59
C PRO A 16 -37.34 -31.05 -25.65
N MET A 17 -37.19 -29.73 -25.59
CA MET A 17 -36.31 -29.05 -24.63
C MET A 17 -36.94 -29.17 -23.24
N LEU A 18 -36.41 -30.09 -22.43
CA LEU A 18 -36.77 -30.20 -21.02
C LEU A 18 -36.17 -28.98 -20.30
N LEU A 19 -37.00 -28.00 -19.96
CA LEU A 19 -36.65 -26.91 -19.09
C LEU A 19 -36.45 -27.46 -17.67
N LEU A 20 -35.22 -27.80 -17.32
CA LEU A 20 -34.81 -27.98 -15.93
C LEU A 20 -34.76 -26.61 -15.29
N SER A 21 -35.81 -26.22 -14.58
CA SER A 21 -35.79 -25.10 -13.65
C SER A 21 -34.90 -25.49 -12.46
N GLY A 22 -33.61 -25.18 -12.55
CA GLY A 22 -32.73 -25.18 -11.39
C GLY A 22 -33.17 -24.10 -10.40
N PRO A 23 -32.98 -24.29 -9.08
CA PRO A 23 -33.30 -23.26 -8.12
C PRO A 23 -32.49 -22.03 -8.45
N ALA A 24 -33.13 -20.86 -8.61
CA ALA A 24 -32.49 -19.58 -8.70
C ALA A 24 -31.64 -19.41 -7.43
N LEU A 25 -30.34 -19.38 -7.60
CA LEU A 25 -29.44 -18.94 -6.53
C LEU A 25 -29.88 -17.52 -6.17
N ALA A 26 -30.59 -17.39 -5.05
CA ALA A 26 -30.88 -16.10 -4.46
C ALA A 26 -29.52 -15.43 -4.14
N ILE A 27 -29.26 -14.34 -4.83
CA ILE A 27 -28.15 -13.46 -4.46
C ILE A 27 -28.48 -12.98 -3.05
N GLN A 28 -27.78 -13.53 -2.07
CA GLN A 28 -27.88 -13.02 -0.70
C GLN A 28 -27.46 -11.54 -0.75
N PRO A 29 -28.23 -10.62 -0.18
CA PRO A 29 -27.80 -9.25 -0.04
C PRO A 29 -26.48 -9.29 0.73
N SER A 30 -25.45 -8.67 0.16
CA SER A 30 -24.17 -8.47 0.83
C SER A 30 -24.46 -7.87 2.20
N GLU A 31 -23.98 -8.51 3.27
CA GLU A 31 -24.09 -7.94 4.61
C GLU A 31 -23.59 -6.49 4.57
N PRO A 32 -24.27 -5.56 5.24
CA PRO A 32 -23.80 -4.18 5.27
C PRO A 32 -22.38 -4.19 5.84
N ILE A 33 -21.45 -3.62 5.08
CA ILE A 33 -20.07 -3.41 5.52
C ILE A 33 -20.20 -2.69 6.86
N SER A 34 -19.84 -3.39 7.94
CA SER A 34 -19.81 -2.79 9.27
C SER A 34 -18.83 -1.63 9.17
N VAL A 35 -19.36 -0.40 9.19
CA VAL A 35 -18.56 0.81 9.27
C VAL A 35 -17.82 0.72 10.59
N VAL A 36 -16.54 0.36 10.53
CA VAL A 36 -15.66 0.51 11.68
C VAL A 36 -15.55 2.01 11.90
N THR A 37 -16.26 2.50 12.89
CA THR A 37 -16.11 3.86 13.36
C THR A 37 -14.72 3.94 13.97
N THR A 38 -13.79 4.51 13.22
CA THR A 38 -12.49 4.91 13.78
C THR A 38 -12.81 5.96 14.82
N GLU A 39 -12.65 5.64 16.11
CA GLU A 39 -12.74 6.66 17.15
C GLU A 39 -11.64 7.67 16.91
N ILE A 40 -12.05 8.91 16.62
CA ILE A 40 -11.12 10.03 16.49
C ILE A 40 -10.44 10.23 17.82
N THR A 41 -9.15 9.93 17.90
CA THR A 41 -8.39 10.03 19.15
C THR A 41 -7.39 11.17 19.05
N PRO A 42 -7.58 12.24 19.85
CA PRO A 42 -6.66 13.37 19.86
C PRO A 42 -5.24 12.99 20.25
N VAL A 43 -4.27 13.60 19.60
CA VAL A 43 -2.85 13.55 19.99
C VAL A 43 -2.60 14.53 21.13
N VAL A 44 -1.91 14.08 22.16
CA VAL A 44 -1.60 14.89 23.35
C VAL A 44 -0.15 15.32 23.42
N SER A 45 0.77 14.50 22.96
CA SER A 45 2.22 14.82 22.98
C SER A 45 3.01 13.96 22.02
N ALA A 46 4.27 14.32 21.80
CA ALA A 46 5.28 13.45 21.19
C ALA A 46 6.48 13.34 22.15
N GLN A 47 7.04 12.15 22.26
CA GLN A 47 8.15 11.86 23.17
C GLN A 47 9.33 11.31 22.38
N ARG A 48 10.50 11.98 22.50
CA ARG A 48 11.74 11.44 21.94
C ARG A 48 12.26 10.31 22.81
N ILE A 49 12.37 9.12 22.23
CA ILE A 49 12.81 7.90 22.91
C ILE A 49 14.32 7.72 22.83
N ASN A 50 14.90 8.03 21.67
CA ASN A 50 16.33 7.96 21.40
C ASN A 50 16.67 8.93 20.25
N PRO A 51 17.94 9.00 19.78
CA PRO A 51 18.31 9.93 18.70
C PRO A 51 17.54 9.81 17.39
N THR A 52 16.89 8.66 17.12
CA THR A 52 16.20 8.39 15.86
C THR A 52 14.74 8.00 16.04
N THR A 53 14.21 7.93 17.27
CA THR A 53 12.87 7.40 17.52
C THR A 53 12.03 8.38 18.33
N VAL A 54 10.81 8.62 17.86
CA VAL A 54 9.78 9.43 18.52
C VAL A 54 8.50 8.62 18.64
N ASP A 55 7.86 8.65 19.80
CA ASP A 55 6.51 8.13 20.01
C ASP A 55 5.52 9.30 20.04
N LEU A 56 4.50 9.22 19.22
CA LEU A 56 3.30 10.03 19.33
C LEU A 56 2.37 9.41 20.36
N VAL A 57 1.82 10.21 21.26
CA VAL A 57 0.96 9.74 22.37
C VAL A 57 -0.44 10.29 22.15
N PHE A 58 -1.43 9.42 22.18
CA PHE A 58 -2.84 9.74 22.02
C PHE A 58 -3.53 9.85 23.40
N ARG A 59 -4.65 10.58 23.45
CA ARG A 59 -5.38 10.83 24.70
C ARG A 59 -5.87 9.56 25.40
N ASN A 60 -6.16 8.51 24.65
CA ASN A 60 -6.57 7.21 25.19
C ASN A 60 -5.39 6.35 25.70
N GLY A 61 -4.16 6.88 25.70
CA GLY A 61 -2.95 6.18 26.10
C GLY A 61 -2.29 5.35 25.01
N GLN A 62 -2.90 5.22 23.84
CA GLN A 62 -2.29 4.58 22.69
C GLN A 62 -1.06 5.37 22.23
N ARG A 63 -0.12 4.68 21.57
CA ARG A 63 1.09 5.28 21.02
C ARG A 63 1.30 4.84 19.57
N MET A 64 2.00 5.68 18.82
CA MET A 64 2.48 5.39 17.47
C MET A 64 3.95 5.73 17.38
N THR A 65 4.76 4.80 16.92
CA THR A 65 6.21 5.00 16.80
C THR A 65 6.58 5.53 15.43
N PHE A 66 7.45 6.52 15.42
CA PHE A 66 8.19 7.00 14.25
C PHE A 66 9.67 6.72 14.46
N ASP A 67 10.22 5.80 13.66
CA ASP A 67 11.62 5.39 13.73
C ASP A 67 12.35 5.79 12.45
N PHE A 68 13.31 6.71 12.55
CA PHE A 68 13.98 7.33 11.42
C PHE A 68 15.20 6.53 11.00
N TYR A 69 15.25 6.15 9.73
CA TYR A 69 16.37 5.47 9.06
C TYR A 69 17.30 6.47 8.36
N GLY A 70 16.92 7.72 8.31
CA GLY A 70 17.63 8.84 7.75
C GLY A 70 16.81 10.11 7.87
N PRO A 71 17.33 11.27 7.42
CA PRO A 71 16.64 12.54 7.54
C PRO A 71 15.36 12.64 6.67
N ASN A 72 15.17 11.70 5.73
CA ASN A 72 14.04 11.65 4.80
C ASN A 72 13.39 10.27 4.73
N ILE A 73 13.79 9.32 5.58
CA ILE A 73 13.24 7.95 5.61
C ILE A 73 12.82 7.64 7.03
N PHE A 74 11.56 7.24 7.20
CA PHE A 74 11.08 6.81 8.51
C PHE A 74 10.10 5.64 8.41
N ARG A 75 10.05 4.85 9.48
CA ARG A 75 9.07 3.81 9.74
C ARG A 75 8.00 4.36 10.67
N MET A 76 6.74 4.07 10.38
CA MET A 76 5.58 4.40 11.21
C MET A 76 4.93 3.09 11.63
N PHE A 77 4.79 2.87 12.93
CA PHE A 77 4.24 1.64 13.47
C PHE A 77 3.20 1.91 14.57
N GLN A 78 2.08 1.20 14.48
CA GLN A 78 1.09 1.05 15.54
C GLN A 78 0.29 -0.24 15.32
N ASP A 79 0.05 -1.02 16.36
CA ASP A 79 -0.91 -2.12 16.29
C ASP A 79 -2.35 -1.65 16.60
N ASN A 80 -3.33 -2.54 16.46
CA ASN A 80 -4.74 -2.23 16.69
C ASN A 80 -5.11 -1.97 18.15
N GLN A 81 -4.21 -2.26 19.09
CA GLN A 81 -4.34 -1.94 20.52
C GLN A 81 -3.60 -0.65 20.89
N GLY A 82 -2.95 -0.02 19.91
CA GLY A 82 -2.10 1.15 20.12
C GLY A 82 -0.74 0.82 20.72
N GLY A 83 -0.28 -0.42 20.54
CA GLY A 83 1.06 -0.87 20.89
C GLY A 83 2.11 -0.33 19.92
N ILE A 84 3.37 -0.40 20.33
CA ILE A 84 4.53 0.09 19.60
C ILE A 84 5.46 -1.05 19.23
N ILE A 85 6.29 -0.84 18.19
CA ILE A 85 7.16 -1.88 17.64
C ILE A 85 8.16 -2.47 18.65
N ARG A 86 8.43 -1.77 19.76
CA ARG A 86 9.31 -2.25 20.82
C ARG A 86 8.62 -3.21 21.79
N ASP A 87 7.30 -3.33 21.71
CA ASP A 87 6.56 -4.29 22.54
C ASP A 87 6.86 -5.71 22.03
N PRO A 88 7.06 -6.69 22.92
CA PRO A 88 7.49 -8.03 22.51
C PRO A 88 6.54 -8.74 21.55
N GLU A 89 5.26 -8.45 21.63
CA GLU A 89 4.21 -9.02 20.77
C GLU A 89 4.17 -8.38 19.37
N ALA A 90 4.75 -7.19 19.20
CA ALA A 90 4.70 -6.41 17.96
C ALA A 90 5.83 -6.80 16.98
N GLN A 91 6.06 -8.11 16.77
CA GLN A 91 7.09 -8.56 15.84
C GLN A 91 6.59 -8.48 14.39
N PRO A 92 7.31 -7.78 13.49
CA PRO A 92 6.93 -7.74 12.08
C PRO A 92 7.13 -9.12 11.45
N GLU A 93 6.17 -9.56 10.65
CA GLU A 93 6.26 -10.83 9.92
C GLU A 93 7.25 -10.75 8.76
N ALA A 94 7.40 -9.59 8.13
CA ALA A 94 8.31 -9.39 7.02
C ALA A 94 9.77 -9.25 7.49
N GLN A 95 10.69 -9.87 6.76
CA GLN A 95 12.14 -9.83 7.04
C GLN A 95 12.92 -9.51 5.77
N ILE A 96 12.62 -8.35 5.17
CA ILE A 96 13.26 -7.88 3.93
C ILE A 96 14.24 -6.73 4.15
N LEU A 97 14.32 -6.20 5.37
CA LEU A 97 15.25 -5.11 5.67
C LEU A 97 16.67 -5.66 5.75
N VAL A 98 17.60 -4.92 5.16
CA VAL A 98 19.03 -5.22 5.26
C VAL A 98 19.66 -4.47 6.42
N ASP A 99 20.68 -5.07 7.02
CA ASP A 99 21.46 -4.44 8.07
C ASP A 99 22.46 -3.44 7.44
N GLN A 100 21.98 -2.24 7.18
CA GLN A 100 22.81 -1.13 6.68
C GLN A 100 22.84 0.02 7.69
N PRO A 101 23.95 0.75 7.81
CA PRO A 101 24.02 1.92 8.65
C PRO A 101 22.95 2.94 8.28
N ARG A 102 22.23 3.43 9.26
CA ARG A 102 21.27 4.53 9.07
C ARG A 102 22.00 5.79 8.65
N LYS A 103 21.38 6.58 7.77
CA LYS A 103 21.93 7.90 7.46
C LYS A 103 21.87 8.79 8.71
N PRO A 104 22.90 9.58 8.98
CA PRO A 104 22.91 10.45 10.15
C PRO A 104 21.80 11.49 10.06
N ILE A 105 21.19 11.78 11.20
CA ILE A 105 20.23 12.86 11.39
C ILE A 105 20.89 13.86 12.33
N SER A 106 21.19 15.06 11.83
CA SER A 106 21.81 16.10 12.66
C SER A 106 20.79 16.81 13.53
N GLU A 107 19.54 16.85 13.09
CA GLU A 107 18.46 17.52 13.79
C GLU A 107 17.23 16.60 13.88
N LEU A 108 16.82 16.27 15.10
CA LEU A 108 15.52 15.67 15.40
C LEU A 108 14.85 16.51 16.47
N GLN A 109 13.93 17.39 16.07
CA GLN A 109 13.23 18.30 16.97
C GLN A 109 11.76 17.98 17.03
N ILE A 110 11.16 18.22 18.19
CA ILE A 110 9.71 18.13 18.42
C ILE A 110 9.24 19.51 18.85
N LYS A 111 8.16 20.00 18.25
CA LYS A 111 7.49 21.22 18.64
C LYS A 111 5.99 20.99 18.80
N ASP A 112 5.43 21.66 19.77
CA ASP A 112 4.00 21.74 20.01
C ASP A 112 3.57 23.18 19.71
N GLU A 113 3.01 23.39 18.55
CA GLU A 113 2.67 24.75 18.08
C GLU A 113 1.44 24.73 17.16
N ASN A 114 0.66 25.81 17.21
CA ASN A 114 -0.48 26.05 16.30
C ASN A 114 -1.52 24.90 16.28
N GLY A 115 -1.74 24.23 17.40
CA GLY A 115 -2.68 23.08 17.45
C GLY A 115 -2.18 21.82 16.80
N GLN A 116 -0.89 21.73 16.50
CA GLN A 116 -0.22 20.60 15.89
C GLN A 116 0.98 20.15 16.73
N ILE A 117 1.30 18.86 16.63
CA ILE A 117 2.60 18.34 17.03
C ILE A 117 3.44 18.21 15.77
N CYS A 118 4.60 18.83 15.77
CA CYS A 118 5.51 18.81 14.62
C CYS A 118 6.80 18.08 14.98
N ILE A 119 7.25 17.17 14.11
CA ILE A 119 8.55 16.47 14.20
C ILE A 119 9.39 16.91 13.01
N TYR A 120 10.58 17.41 13.29
CA TYR A 120 11.50 17.92 12.27
C TYR A 120 12.75 17.07 12.18
N THR A 121 13.18 16.77 10.96
CA THR A 121 14.53 16.34 10.64
C THR A 121 15.21 17.40 9.78
N ASP A 122 16.43 17.13 9.32
CA ASP A 122 17.14 17.99 8.37
C ASP A 122 16.35 18.24 7.07
N LEU A 123 15.56 17.25 6.60
CA LEU A 123 14.95 17.26 5.27
C LEU A 123 13.42 17.26 5.27
N ILE A 124 12.78 16.80 6.34
CA ILE A 124 11.33 16.67 6.40
C ILE A 124 10.75 17.26 7.67
N GLU A 125 9.48 17.64 7.57
CA GLU A 125 8.62 18.00 8.68
C GLU A 125 7.37 17.12 8.65
N LEU A 126 7.09 16.45 9.77
CA LEU A 126 5.87 15.72 10.01
C LEU A 126 4.97 16.56 10.91
N GLN A 127 3.79 16.92 10.44
CA GLN A 127 2.78 17.66 11.21
C GLN A 127 1.64 16.73 11.57
N PHE A 128 1.25 16.70 12.83
CA PHE A 128 0.11 15.90 13.33
C PHE A 128 -0.95 16.85 13.89
N ALA A 129 -2.14 16.78 13.31
CA ALA A 129 -3.29 17.53 13.84
C ALA A 129 -3.65 16.98 15.23
N LYS A 130 -3.71 17.85 16.24
CA LYS A 130 -4.02 17.42 17.62
C LYS A 130 -5.42 16.86 17.78
N GLU A 131 -6.34 17.27 16.93
CA GLU A 131 -7.75 16.87 17.03
C GLU A 131 -7.97 15.40 16.70
N ASP A 132 -7.27 14.88 15.70
CA ASP A 132 -7.54 13.57 15.11
C ASP A 132 -6.28 12.77 14.74
N GLY A 133 -5.10 13.31 14.96
CA GLY A 133 -3.82 12.65 14.71
C GLY A 133 -3.42 12.53 13.25
N ARG A 134 -4.18 13.10 12.30
CA ARG A 134 -3.82 13.02 10.88
C ARG A 134 -2.47 13.64 10.60
N MET A 135 -1.68 12.91 9.83
CA MET A 135 -0.33 13.30 9.45
C MET A 135 -0.32 14.09 8.14
N LYS A 136 0.54 15.09 8.09
CA LYS A 136 0.95 15.80 6.88
C LYS A 136 2.47 15.82 6.81
N ILE A 137 3.03 15.57 5.63
CA ILE A 137 4.48 15.56 5.39
C ILE A 137 4.84 16.72 4.47
N ILE A 138 5.83 17.49 4.90
CA ILE A 138 6.41 18.60 4.15
C ILE A 138 7.87 18.28 3.85
N ASN A 139 8.27 18.43 2.59
CA ASN A 139 9.67 18.45 2.21
C ASN A 139 10.24 19.84 2.56
N ARG A 140 11.18 19.90 3.50
CA ARG A 140 11.74 21.16 4.01
C ARG A 140 12.62 21.88 2.99
N THR A 141 13.22 21.15 2.06
CA THR A 141 14.05 21.74 1.00
C THR A 141 13.20 22.51 -0.02
N THR A 142 12.07 21.93 -0.42
CA THR A 142 11.18 22.52 -1.44
C THR A 142 9.99 23.29 -0.84
N GLN A 143 9.78 23.19 0.48
CA GLN A 143 8.65 23.76 1.22
C GLN A 143 7.29 23.28 0.68
N ARG A 144 7.25 22.10 0.06
CA ARG A 144 6.04 21.52 -0.53
C ARG A 144 5.45 20.45 0.38
N THR A 145 4.14 20.45 0.53
CA THR A 145 3.41 19.29 1.05
C THR A 145 3.54 18.15 0.05
N VAL A 146 4.07 17.04 0.47
CA VAL A 146 4.25 15.85 -0.37
C VAL A 146 3.18 14.80 -0.11
N LEU A 147 2.60 14.78 1.09
CA LEU A 147 1.57 13.83 1.51
C LEU A 147 0.71 14.42 2.61
N GLU A 148 -0.57 14.09 2.62
CA GLU A 148 -1.50 14.40 3.70
C GLU A 148 -2.48 13.25 3.88
N GLU A 149 -2.72 12.81 5.13
CA GLU A 149 -3.76 11.84 5.42
C GLU A 149 -5.14 12.44 5.24
N ALA A 150 -6.01 11.74 4.53
CA ALA A 150 -7.40 12.14 4.34
C ALA A 150 -8.27 11.78 5.56
N LYS A 151 -7.91 10.70 6.24
CA LYS A 151 -8.59 10.17 7.44
C LYS A 151 -7.52 9.56 8.36
N PRO A 152 -7.77 9.50 9.68
CA PRO A 152 -6.94 8.71 10.58
C PRO A 152 -6.82 7.26 10.13
N VAL A 153 -5.72 6.60 10.51
CA VAL A 153 -5.54 5.16 10.28
C VAL A 153 -6.72 4.40 10.91
N SER A 154 -7.25 3.42 10.19
CA SER A 154 -8.36 2.61 10.69
C SER A 154 -7.97 1.15 10.80
N TYR A 155 -8.38 0.53 11.90
CA TYR A 155 -8.21 -0.90 12.18
C TYR A 155 -9.58 -1.57 12.14
N GLY A 156 -9.77 -2.50 11.22
CA GLY A 156 -10.97 -3.32 11.10
C GLY A 156 -10.74 -4.74 11.59
N LYS A 157 -11.72 -5.63 11.38
CA LYS A 157 -11.56 -7.06 11.63
C LYS A 157 -10.58 -7.65 10.62
N GLY A 158 -9.29 -7.72 10.99
CA GLY A 158 -8.25 -8.30 10.15
C GLY A 158 -7.84 -7.42 8.96
N GLU A 159 -8.18 -6.13 8.95
CA GLU A 159 -7.71 -5.19 7.93
C GLU A 159 -7.28 -3.87 8.57
N THR A 160 -6.11 -3.41 8.21
CA THR A 160 -5.62 -2.06 8.52
C THR A 160 -5.63 -1.22 7.25
N ARG A 161 -6.08 0.04 7.37
CA ARG A 161 -6.24 0.95 6.24
C ARG A 161 -5.62 2.31 6.51
N LEU A 162 -4.85 2.79 5.53
CA LEU A 162 -4.32 4.13 5.45
C LEU A 162 -5.01 4.88 4.30
N SER A 163 -5.45 6.11 4.55
CA SER A 163 -6.16 6.92 3.56
C SER A 163 -5.45 8.25 3.36
N LEU A 164 -5.04 8.55 2.12
CA LEU A 164 -4.29 9.74 1.76
C LEU A 164 -5.07 10.60 0.79
N GLN A 165 -4.84 11.91 0.82
CA GLN A 165 -5.36 12.83 -0.18
C GLN A 165 -4.54 12.70 -1.47
N GLU A 166 -5.18 12.42 -2.60
CA GLU A 166 -4.55 12.49 -3.91
C GLU A 166 -4.33 13.96 -4.28
N GLN A 167 -3.09 14.32 -4.61
CA GLN A 167 -2.77 15.68 -5.03
C GLN A 167 -3.10 15.92 -6.51
N PRO A 168 -3.32 17.18 -6.93
CA PRO A 168 -3.49 17.52 -8.34
C PRO A 168 -2.28 17.05 -9.16
N ASN A 169 -2.54 16.36 -10.28
CA ASN A 169 -1.51 15.83 -11.19
C ASN A 169 -0.54 14.81 -10.57
N GLU A 170 -0.93 14.18 -9.48
CA GLU A 170 -0.18 13.08 -8.89
C GLU A 170 -0.36 11.81 -9.71
N TYR A 171 0.73 11.05 -9.91
CA TYR A 171 0.76 9.74 -10.56
C TYR A 171 1.49 8.74 -9.68
N PHE A 172 1.10 7.47 -9.78
CA PHE A 172 1.56 6.39 -8.91
C PHE A 172 2.17 5.27 -9.74
N TYR A 173 3.33 4.76 -9.30
CA TYR A 173 4.10 3.71 -9.98
C TYR A 173 4.63 2.70 -8.97
N GLY A 174 4.70 1.42 -9.35
CA GLY A 174 5.15 0.35 -8.47
C GLY A 174 4.09 -0.72 -8.28
N GLY A 175 3.99 -1.29 -7.08
CA GLY A 175 3.08 -2.40 -6.79
C GLY A 175 3.55 -3.75 -7.32
N GLY A 176 4.81 -3.85 -7.77
CA GLY A 176 5.37 -5.04 -8.41
C GLY A 176 4.94 -5.18 -9.87
N VAL A 177 4.89 -6.40 -10.37
CA VAL A 177 4.48 -6.69 -11.76
C VAL A 177 2.97 -6.69 -11.87
N GLN A 178 2.43 -5.58 -12.38
CA GLN A 178 1.01 -5.36 -12.64
C GLN A 178 0.79 -5.35 -14.16
N ASN A 179 0.26 -6.44 -14.71
CA ASN A 179 0.17 -6.65 -16.16
C ASN A 179 -0.70 -5.58 -16.84
N GLY A 180 -0.22 -5.06 -17.97
CA GLY A 180 -0.92 -4.05 -18.78
C GLY A 180 -1.05 -2.67 -18.11
N ARG A 181 -0.33 -2.41 -17.01
CA ARG A 181 -0.43 -1.15 -16.27
C ARG A 181 0.93 -0.50 -16.11
N PHE A 182 1.03 0.75 -16.53
CA PHE A 182 2.23 1.56 -16.33
C PHE A 182 2.04 2.57 -15.20
N SER A 183 0.91 3.27 -15.15
CA SER A 183 0.53 4.17 -14.06
C SER A 183 -0.77 3.71 -13.41
N HIS A 184 -0.87 3.86 -12.11
CA HIS A 184 -2.01 3.40 -11.32
C HIS A 184 -3.05 4.50 -11.02
N LYS A 185 -2.83 5.75 -11.46
CA LYS A 185 -3.79 6.84 -11.27
C LYS A 185 -5.19 6.46 -11.76
N GLY A 186 -6.20 6.63 -10.90
CA GLY A 186 -7.59 6.26 -11.19
C GLY A 186 -7.83 4.75 -11.28
N LYS A 187 -6.91 3.92 -10.77
CA LYS A 187 -7.01 2.46 -10.79
C LYS A 187 -6.85 1.87 -9.40
N SER A 188 -7.35 0.65 -9.25
CA SER A 188 -7.07 -0.18 -8.08
C SER A 188 -6.17 -1.34 -8.48
N ILE A 189 -5.20 -1.69 -7.65
CA ILE A 189 -4.32 -2.83 -7.83
C ILE A 189 -4.39 -3.77 -6.62
N SER A 190 -4.22 -5.07 -6.87
CA SER A 190 -4.11 -6.08 -5.82
C SER A 190 -2.64 -6.30 -5.47
N ILE A 191 -2.36 -6.35 -4.17
CA ILE A 191 -1.07 -6.78 -3.62
C ILE A 191 -1.30 -8.18 -3.03
N VAL A 192 -1.45 -9.15 -3.93
CA VAL A 192 -1.78 -10.54 -3.59
C VAL A 192 -0.86 -11.46 -4.36
N ASN A 193 -0.23 -12.40 -3.68
CA ASN A 193 0.64 -13.38 -4.34
C ASN A 193 -0.21 -14.35 -5.16
N GLN A 194 -0.32 -14.07 -6.45
CA GLN A 194 -1.03 -14.89 -7.43
C GLN A 194 -0.30 -14.84 -8.77
N ASN A 195 -0.61 -15.81 -9.64
CA ASN A 195 -0.01 -15.91 -10.97
C ASN A 195 -1.09 -15.63 -12.01
N SER A 196 -1.36 -14.37 -12.30
CA SER A 196 -2.32 -13.92 -13.30
C SER A 196 -1.61 -13.18 -14.43
N TRP A 197 -1.61 -13.76 -15.63
CA TRP A 197 -0.97 -13.21 -16.84
C TRP A 197 -1.94 -12.43 -17.74
N THR A 198 -3.17 -12.23 -17.30
CA THR A 198 -4.16 -11.43 -18.04
C THR A 198 -3.88 -9.93 -17.85
N ASP A 199 -4.41 -9.11 -18.74
CA ASP A 199 -4.37 -7.66 -18.59
C ASP A 199 -5.05 -7.23 -17.28
N GLY A 200 -4.37 -6.38 -16.53
CA GLY A 200 -4.80 -5.98 -15.19
C GLY A 200 -4.58 -7.03 -14.10
N GLY A 201 -4.05 -8.22 -14.43
CA GLY A 201 -3.66 -9.22 -13.44
C GLY A 201 -2.34 -8.89 -12.75
N VAL A 202 -2.03 -9.62 -11.67
CA VAL A 202 -0.79 -9.47 -10.92
C VAL A 202 0.03 -10.76 -11.00
N ALA A 203 1.32 -10.63 -11.28
CA ALA A 203 2.24 -11.78 -11.37
C ALA A 203 3.26 -11.82 -10.23
N SER A 204 3.73 -10.68 -9.77
CA SER A 204 4.69 -10.57 -8.66
C SER A 204 4.41 -9.27 -7.91
N PRO A 205 3.55 -9.29 -6.89
CA PRO A 205 3.18 -8.11 -6.14
C PRO A 205 4.34 -7.65 -5.25
N THR A 206 4.45 -6.35 -5.08
CA THR A 206 5.36 -5.72 -4.12
C THR A 206 4.60 -4.63 -3.39
N PRO A 207 4.56 -4.60 -2.06
CA PRO A 207 3.82 -3.60 -1.30
C PRO A 207 4.57 -2.25 -1.24
N PHE A 208 5.24 -1.89 -2.33
CA PHE A 208 5.96 -0.64 -2.52
C PHE A 208 5.45 0.08 -3.76
N TYR A 209 5.21 1.39 -3.62
CA TYR A 209 4.98 2.29 -4.74
C TYR A 209 5.64 3.64 -4.48
N TRP A 210 5.81 4.43 -5.53
CA TRP A 210 6.24 5.81 -5.42
C TRP A 210 5.29 6.75 -6.16
N SER A 211 5.23 8.00 -5.70
CA SER A 211 4.38 9.06 -6.22
C SER A 211 5.20 10.21 -6.79
N THR A 212 4.67 10.82 -7.85
CA THR A 212 5.23 12.06 -8.41
C THR A 212 5.07 13.27 -7.47
N ALA A 213 4.31 13.14 -6.38
CA ALA A 213 4.24 14.16 -5.34
C ALA A 213 5.53 14.25 -4.51
N GLY A 214 6.42 13.27 -4.62
CA GLY A 214 7.74 13.28 -3.95
C GLY A 214 7.83 12.34 -2.75
N TYR A 215 7.12 11.21 -2.77
CA TYR A 215 7.27 10.18 -1.74
C TYR A 215 7.27 8.77 -2.32
N GLY A 216 7.98 7.88 -1.65
CA GLY A 216 7.87 6.43 -1.75
C GLY A 216 7.20 5.88 -0.50
N PHE A 217 6.46 4.82 -0.67
CA PHE A 217 5.72 4.15 0.39
C PHE A 217 5.94 2.64 0.30
N MET A 218 6.22 2.00 1.44
CA MET A 218 6.29 0.55 1.55
C MET A 218 5.51 0.08 2.77
N TRP A 219 4.52 -0.80 2.55
CA TRP A 219 3.91 -1.53 3.65
C TRP A 219 4.79 -2.73 3.99
N TYR A 220 5.22 -2.83 5.24
CA TYR A 220 6.17 -3.85 5.67
C TYR A 220 5.44 -5.12 6.12
N THR A 221 4.88 -5.83 5.15
CA THR A 221 4.12 -7.08 5.37
C THR A 221 4.12 -7.97 4.14
N PHE A 222 3.89 -9.29 4.33
CA PHE A 222 3.60 -10.25 3.27
C PHE A 222 2.10 -10.60 3.17
N LYS A 223 1.26 -10.01 4.02
CA LYS A 223 -0.19 -10.24 3.97
C LYS A 223 -0.79 -9.63 2.70
N PRO A 224 -1.89 -10.21 2.19
CA PRO A 224 -2.62 -9.63 1.07
C PRO A 224 -3.03 -8.18 1.31
N GLY A 225 -3.10 -7.40 0.23
CA GLY A 225 -3.52 -6.02 0.29
C GLY A 225 -4.16 -5.51 -0.99
N LYS A 226 -4.66 -4.29 -0.92
CA LYS A 226 -5.28 -3.59 -2.03
C LYS A 226 -4.94 -2.11 -1.98
N TYR A 227 -4.47 -1.56 -3.09
CA TYR A 227 -4.20 -0.15 -3.25
C TYR A 227 -5.16 0.45 -4.28
N ASP A 228 -5.92 1.43 -3.86
CA ASP A 228 -6.87 2.18 -4.69
C ASP A 228 -6.36 3.62 -4.84
N PHE A 229 -6.00 3.98 -6.06
CA PHE A 229 -5.45 5.28 -6.41
C PHE A 229 -6.52 6.16 -7.07
N GLY A 230 -7.63 6.37 -6.39
CA GLY A 230 -8.72 7.22 -6.87
C GLY A 230 -9.74 6.51 -7.77
N ALA A 231 -9.72 5.17 -7.85
CA ALA A 231 -10.68 4.40 -8.65
C ALA A 231 -12.07 4.37 -8.01
N SER A 232 -12.14 4.09 -6.71
CA SER A 232 -13.40 4.04 -5.97
C SER A 232 -13.91 5.42 -5.58
N GLN A 233 -12.98 6.33 -5.26
CA GLN A 233 -13.29 7.71 -4.89
C GLN A 233 -12.18 8.63 -5.41
N LYS A 234 -12.55 9.51 -6.35
CA LYS A 234 -11.62 10.50 -6.91
C LYS A 234 -11.07 11.41 -5.81
N GLY A 235 -9.77 11.67 -5.84
CA GLY A 235 -9.09 12.52 -4.84
C GLY A 235 -8.71 11.76 -3.57
N LEU A 236 -8.95 10.45 -3.49
CA LEU A 236 -8.60 9.61 -2.35
C LEU A 236 -7.71 8.44 -2.78
N VAL A 237 -6.56 8.29 -2.13
CA VAL A 237 -5.73 7.09 -2.18
C VAL A 237 -6.05 6.25 -0.94
N SER A 238 -6.48 5.01 -1.14
CA SER A 238 -6.82 4.09 -0.06
C SER A 238 -5.95 2.84 -0.14
N LEU A 239 -5.15 2.62 0.88
CA LEU A 239 -4.19 1.52 0.97
C LEU A 239 -4.62 0.62 2.12
N SER A 240 -4.76 -0.69 1.88
CA SER A 240 -5.10 -1.64 2.94
C SER A 240 -4.35 -2.95 2.81
N HIS A 241 -4.10 -3.59 3.96
CA HIS A 241 -3.60 -4.95 4.07
C HIS A 241 -4.38 -5.74 5.11
N GLU A 242 -4.40 -7.07 4.98
CA GLU A 242 -5.03 -8.00 5.91
C GLU A 242 -4.16 -8.17 7.16
N THR A 243 -3.96 -7.06 7.88
CA THR A 243 -3.19 -6.98 9.12
C THR A 243 -4.03 -6.32 10.21
N ASP A 244 -3.68 -6.52 11.45
CA ASP A 244 -4.18 -5.83 12.63
C ASP A 244 -3.17 -4.81 13.20
N TYR A 245 -2.17 -4.48 12.41
CA TYR A 245 -1.15 -3.46 12.69
C TYR A 245 -0.83 -2.64 11.43
N LEU A 246 -0.42 -1.40 11.66
CA LEU A 246 0.22 -0.55 10.66
C LEU A 246 1.73 -0.66 10.83
N ASP A 247 2.42 -1.08 9.79
CA ASP A 247 3.88 -1.09 9.73
C ASP A 247 4.32 -0.65 8.35
N VAL A 248 4.67 0.63 8.23
CA VAL A 248 4.91 1.27 6.93
C VAL A 248 6.17 2.11 6.95
N PHE A 249 6.81 2.20 5.80
CA PHE A 249 7.94 3.09 5.55
C PHE A 249 7.56 4.18 4.59
N PHE A 250 7.99 5.39 4.89
CA PHE A 250 7.95 6.53 3.99
C PHE A 250 9.37 6.97 3.63
N MET A 251 9.55 7.29 2.36
CA MET A 251 10.76 7.87 1.78
C MET A 251 10.37 9.16 1.11
N ILE A 252 10.98 10.27 1.47
CA ILE A 252 10.62 11.60 0.93
C ILE A 252 11.77 12.12 0.11
N ASN A 253 11.57 12.21 -1.22
CA ASN A 253 12.59 12.67 -2.15
C ASN A 253 11.96 13.08 -3.48
N ASP A 254 12.65 13.90 -4.27
CA ASP A 254 12.13 14.34 -5.57
C ASP A 254 12.58 13.39 -6.69
N GLY A 255 11.59 12.76 -7.36
CA GLY A 255 11.78 11.93 -8.53
C GLY A 255 12.02 10.44 -8.23
N ALA A 256 11.87 9.62 -9.26
CA ALA A 256 11.89 8.16 -9.17
C ALA A 256 13.22 7.59 -8.68
N VAL A 257 14.33 8.08 -9.25
CA VAL A 257 15.67 7.51 -8.95
C VAL A 257 16.07 7.72 -7.50
N PRO A 258 15.98 8.93 -6.92
CA PRO A 258 16.23 9.12 -5.49
C PRO A 258 15.32 8.27 -4.59
N LEU A 259 14.02 8.18 -4.89
CA LEU A 259 13.09 7.36 -4.11
C LEU A 259 13.42 5.86 -4.18
N LEU A 260 13.83 5.36 -5.35
CA LEU A 260 14.29 3.96 -5.48
C LEU A 260 15.60 3.74 -4.71
N ASN A 261 16.53 4.69 -4.71
CA ASN A 261 17.74 4.59 -3.91
C ASN A 261 17.44 4.55 -2.40
N ASP A 262 16.47 5.33 -1.94
CA ASP A 262 16.01 5.28 -0.55
C ASP A 262 15.35 3.92 -0.22
N PHE A 263 14.57 3.37 -1.14
CA PHE A 263 14.03 2.00 -1.01
C PHE A 263 15.15 0.95 -0.93
N TYR A 264 16.17 1.04 -1.78
CA TYR A 264 17.31 0.11 -1.75
C TYR A 264 18.17 0.26 -0.49
N GLN A 265 18.18 1.42 0.14
CA GLN A 265 18.80 1.57 1.45
C GLN A 265 18.13 0.70 2.52
N LEU A 266 16.83 0.47 2.40
CA LEU A 266 16.08 -0.39 3.32
C LEU A 266 16.18 -1.87 2.95
N THR A 267 16.11 -2.20 1.66
CA THR A 267 15.93 -3.56 1.16
C THR A 267 17.16 -4.17 0.48
N GLY A 268 18.23 -3.40 0.35
CA GLY A 268 19.42 -3.79 -0.39
C GLY A 268 19.34 -3.46 -1.88
N ASN A 269 20.50 -3.37 -2.51
CA ASN A 269 20.59 -3.11 -3.94
C ASN A 269 20.16 -4.34 -4.75
N PRO A 270 19.48 -4.16 -5.90
CA PRO A 270 19.18 -5.25 -6.80
C PRO A 270 20.48 -5.88 -7.32
N ILE A 271 20.43 -7.20 -7.53
CA ILE A 271 21.55 -7.93 -8.12
C ILE A 271 21.73 -7.48 -9.57
N LEU A 272 22.93 -7.09 -9.94
CA LEU A 272 23.29 -6.86 -11.33
C LEU A 272 23.38 -8.18 -12.08
N LEU A 273 22.34 -8.51 -12.83
CA LEU A 273 22.33 -9.72 -13.65
C LEU A 273 23.29 -9.56 -14.84
N PRO A 274 24.05 -10.60 -15.19
CA PRO A 274 24.83 -10.61 -16.42
C PRO A 274 23.92 -10.50 -17.64
N LYS A 275 24.44 -9.94 -18.73
CA LYS A 275 23.66 -9.65 -19.94
C LYS A 275 22.86 -10.84 -20.47
N PHE A 276 23.42 -12.06 -20.37
CA PHE A 276 22.74 -13.28 -20.81
C PHE A 276 21.50 -13.63 -19.93
N GLY A 277 21.43 -13.16 -18.69
CA GLY A 277 20.27 -13.36 -17.82
C GLY A 277 19.01 -12.62 -18.30
N PHE A 278 19.15 -11.69 -19.24
CA PHE A 278 18.04 -10.98 -19.87
C PHE A 278 17.60 -11.61 -21.20
N TYR A 279 18.30 -12.66 -21.67
CA TYR A 279 17.86 -13.41 -22.84
C TYR A 279 16.75 -14.39 -22.47
N GLN A 280 15.85 -14.65 -23.41
CA GLN A 280 14.70 -15.53 -23.22
C GLN A 280 15.11 -16.92 -22.72
N GLY A 281 15.02 -17.11 -21.43
CA GLY A 281 14.92 -18.41 -20.82
C GLY A 281 13.55 -18.51 -20.16
N HIS A 282 12.58 -19.11 -20.82
CA HIS A 282 11.28 -19.35 -20.21
C HIS A 282 11.36 -20.66 -19.41
N LEU A 283 11.63 -20.56 -18.11
CA LEU A 283 11.50 -21.69 -17.20
C LEU A 283 10.13 -21.63 -16.53
N ASN A 284 9.20 -22.44 -17.03
CA ASN A 284 7.86 -22.54 -16.44
C ASN A 284 7.81 -23.84 -15.59
N ALA A 285 8.04 -23.72 -14.30
CA ALA A 285 7.93 -24.81 -13.35
C ALA A 285 6.61 -24.66 -12.56
N TYR A 286 5.62 -25.48 -12.88
CA TYR A 286 4.41 -25.61 -12.07
C TYR A 286 4.67 -26.64 -10.96
N ASN A 287 5.19 -26.22 -9.84
CA ASN A 287 5.24 -27.05 -8.65
C ASN A 287 3.94 -26.85 -7.86
N ARG A 288 3.04 -27.82 -7.94
CA ARG A 288 1.79 -27.82 -7.17
C ARG A 288 1.87 -28.59 -5.86
N ASP A 289 2.96 -29.32 -5.64
CA ASP A 289 3.10 -30.30 -4.55
C ASP A 289 4.22 -29.87 -3.59
N TYR A 290 3.94 -28.87 -2.78
CA TYR A 290 4.72 -28.54 -1.57
C TYR A 290 3.77 -28.38 -0.40
#